data_6df466d19196de1f6752708fef2b0b54
#
_entry.id   6df466d19196de1f6752708fef2b0b54
#
_cell.length_a   1.000
_cell.length_b   1.000
_cell.length_c   1.000
_cell.angle_alpha   90.00
_cell.angle_beta   90.00
_cell.angle_gamma   90.00
#
_symmetry.space_group_name_H-M   'P 1'
#
loop_
_entity.id
_entity.type
_entity.pdbx_description
1 polymer ?
#
loop_
_entity_poly.entity_id
_entity_poly.type
_entity_poly.pdbx_seq_one_letter_code
_entity_poly.pdbx_strand_id
1 'polypeptide(L)'
;MKMLGKYAGFALAVALVFFAAGCSKSESDTINIGGIFPLSGDVAVYGVECKKGIDLAIDEINEAGGINGKKIVLIGEDDEGKPDKSVNAFKKLTTKDKVKFVIGSLTSGCAQAVTTLAQAGRVIQIAPAATSPSITDAGDYIFRACFIDPFQGTVGGKFATETLGAKRAAVLYDIQNDYSVGLEENFVKAFEAGGGTVVARESYSTGDKDFNAQLTKIKNAAPDVVYIPDYYGTVALIARQLRMQGITTPIVGGDGWDGLSGNAGDEVLNGFYSNHYAVDSEVPAVQKFVSSFKAKYNSAPNAFAALGYDSVYMLRDAIVKAGTLDVASVRSVLEQTDGDYVTGHLTFDARHNPVKSAVMLELVRSDGKLTSVYKTTVNP
;
A
#
# COMPACT_ATOMS: atom_id res chain seq x y z
N MET A 1 -65.94 -78.96 27.32
CA MET A 1 -65.88 -78.22 28.58
C MET A 1 -64.74 -77.24 28.53
N LYS A 2 -65.02 -75.93 28.57
CA LYS A 2 -64.13 -74.79 29.02
C LYS A 2 -62.87 -74.55 28.16
N MET A 3 -62.44 -73.37 27.81
CA MET A 3 -62.90 -71.96 28.04
C MET A 3 -62.24 -71.07 27.06
N LEU A 4 -62.91 -70.00 26.68
CA LEU A 4 -62.41 -68.87 25.86
C LEU A 4 -61.21 -68.24 26.46
N GLY A 5 -60.30 -67.74 25.63
CA GLY A 5 -59.29 -66.74 25.97
C GLY A 5 -59.08 -65.80 24.80
N LYS A 6 -59.70 -64.62 24.86
CA LYS A 6 -59.50 -63.49 23.97
C LYS A 6 -58.11 -62.90 24.12
N TYR A 7 -57.37 -62.69 23.04
CA TYR A 7 -56.24 -61.80 22.99
C TYR A 7 -56.53 -60.68 22.02
N ALA A 8 -56.63 -59.51 22.60
CA ALA A 8 -56.74 -58.26 21.90
C ALA A 8 -55.34 -57.87 21.34
N GLY A 9 -55.29 -57.57 20.06
CA GLY A 9 -54.07 -57.10 19.39
C GLY A 9 -53.79 -55.64 19.76
N PHE A 10 -52.57 -55.39 20.21
CA PHE A 10 -52.06 -54.05 20.39
C PHE A 10 -51.15 -53.72 19.18
N ALA A 11 -51.67 -52.91 18.28
CA ALA A 11 -50.89 -52.40 17.15
C ALA A 11 -49.98 -51.28 17.64
N LEU A 12 -48.69 -51.55 17.67
CA LEU A 12 -47.68 -50.56 18.00
C LEU A 12 -47.26 -49.80 16.72
N ALA A 13 -47.81 -48.61 16.52
CA ALA A 13 -47.39 -47.70 15.46
C ALA A 13 -46.03 -47.10 15.81
N VAL A 14 -44.96 -47.58 15.17
CA VAL A 14 -43.64 -46.98 15.24
C VAL A 14 -43.62 -45.77 14.28
N ALA A 15 -43.72 -44.57 14.82
CA ALA A 15 -43.50 -43.32 14.11
C ALA A 15 -41.98 -43.16 13.87
N LEU A 16 -41.52 -43.42 12.64
CA LEU A 16 -40.18 -43.04 12.17
C LEU A 16 -40.15 -41.53 12.01
N VAL A 17 -39.58 -40.84 13.00
CA VAL A 17 -39.16 -39.43 12.88
C VAL A 17 -37.89 -39.39 12.05
N PHE A 18 -38.01 -39.10 10.75
CA PHE A 18 -36.87 -38.72 9.92
C PHE A 18 -36.35 -37.39 10.43
N PHE A 19 -35.30 -37.44 11.22
CA PHE A 19 -34.42 -36.27 11.39
C PHE A 19 -33.73 -36.01 10.04
N ALA A 20 -34.28 -35.12 9.25
CA ALA A 20 -33.55 -34.48 8.18
C ALA A 20 -32.42 -33.67 8.82
N ALA A 21 -31.27 -34.30 9.03
CA ALA A 21 -30.01 -33.60 9.26
C ALA A 21 -29.74 -32.84 7.96
N GLY A 22 -30.27 -31.61 7.85
CA GLY A 22 -29.84 -30.65 6.89
C GLY A 22 -28.36 -30.47 7.10
N CYS A 23 -27.53 -30.91 6.16
CA CYS A 23 -26.17 -30.42 6.03
C CYS A 23 -26.23 -28.91 5.77
N SER A 24 -26.40 -28.13 6.82
CA SER A 24 -25.97 -26.73 6.77
C SER A 24 -24.48 -26.78 6.47
N LYS A 25 -24.04 -26.35 5.28
CA LYS A 25 -22.67 -25.97 5.07
C LYS A 25 -22.32 -25.08 6.26
N SER A 26 -21.46 -25.56 7.14
CA SER A 26 -20.89 -24.74 8.22
C SER A 26 -20.30 -23.53 7.51
N GLU A 27 -20.94 -22.38 7.60
CA GLU A 27 -20.32 -21.12 7.23
C GLU A 27 -19.04 -21.01 8.07
N SER A 28 -17.92 -20.80 7.39
CA SER A 28 -16.63 -20.64 8.07
C SER A 28 -16.75 -19.54 9.12
N ASP A 29 -16.29 -19.82 10.35
CA ASP A 29 -16.24 -18.83 11.45
C ASP A 29 -15.17 -17.76 11.19
N THR A 30 -14.51 -17.79 10.03
CA THR A 30 -13.45 -16.90 9.63
C THR A 30 -13.69 -16.26 8.26
N ILE A 31 -13.16 -15.04 8.11
CA ILE A 31 -13.04 -14.33 6.85
C ILE A 31 -11.58 -14.40 6.44
N ASN A 32 -11.27 -15.21 5.44
CA ASN A 32 -9.92 -15.33 4.91
C ASN A 32 -9.66 -14.22 3.90
N ILE A 33 -8.62 -13.42 4.13
CA ILE A 33 -8.09 -12.43 3.20
C ILE A 33 -6.69 -12.84 2.75
N GLY A 34 -6.40 -12.67 1.47
CA GLY A 34 -5.07 -12.88 0.92
C GLY A 34 -4.20 -11.66 1.12
N GLY A 35 -2.92 -11.87 1.31
CA GLY A 35 -1.92 -10.80 1.33
C GLY A 35 -0.76 -11.13 0.40
N ILE A 36 -0.30 -10.17 -0.41
CA ILE A 36 0.86 -10.32 -1.29
C ILE A 36 1.82 -9.18 -0.99
N PHE A 37 3.01 -9.51 -0.47
CA PHE A 37 3.95 -8.53 0.03
C PHE A 37 5.39 -8.92 -0.32
N PRO A 38 6.30 -7.97 -0.58
CA PRO A 38 7.73 -8.25 -0.63
C PRO A 38 8.27 -8.41 0.80
N LEU A 39 8.21 -9.64 1.34
CA LEU A 39 8.75 -9.93 2.68
C LEU A 39 10.26 -10.18 2.67
N SER A 40 10.82 -10.36 1.48
CA SER A 40 12.24 -10.48 1.20
C SER A 40 12.64 -9.70 -0.05
N GLY A 41 13.95 -9.63 -0.39
CA GLY A 41 14.46 -8.88 -1.55
C GLY A 41 14.68 -7.38 -1.28
N ASP A 42 14.91 -6.63 -2.37
CA ASP A 42 15.43 -5.27 -2.33
C ASP A 42 14.44 -4.23 -1.72
N VAL A 43 13.15 -4.53 -1.68
CA VAL A 43 12.09 -3.67 -1.15
C VAL A 43 11.39 -4.30 0.07
N ALA A 44 12.06 -5.21 0.76
CA ALA A 44 11.49 -5.97 1.89
C ALA A 44 10.97 -5.07 3.03
N VAL A 45 11.56 -3.90 3.24
CA VAL A 45 11.08 -2.94 4.27
C VAL A 45 9.61 -2.60 4.05
N TYR A 46 9.18 -2.38 2.81
CA TYR A 46 7.78 -2.06 2.50
C TYR A 46 6.83 -3.19 2.90
N GLY A 47 7.15 -4.42 2.50
CA GLY A 47 6.30 -5.59 2.76
C GLY A 47 6.20 -5.93 4.23
N VAL A 48 7.33 -5.92 4.92
CA VAL A 48 7.40 -6.23 6.35
C VAL A 48 6.61 -5.21 7.16
N GLU A 49 6.77 -3.92 6.89
CA GLU A 49 6.05 -2.87 7.62
C GLU A 49 4.55 -2.86 7.26
N CYS A 50 4.19 -3.01 5.99
CA CYS A 50 2.79 -3.11 5.56
C CYS A 50 2.08 -4.28 6.26
N LYS A 51 2.72 -5.46 6.29
CA LYS A 51 2.18 -6.64 6.98
C LYS A 51 2.00 -6.39 8.48
N LYS A 52 2.92 -5.70 9.15
CA LYS A 52 2.75 -5.33 10.56
C LYS A 52 1.51 -4.44 10.78
N GLY A 53 1.28 -3.47 9.89
CA GLY A 53 0.08 -2.63 9.93
C GLY A 53 -1.21 -3.44 9.75
N ILE A 54 -1.21 -4.36 8.78
CA ILE A 54 -2.33 -5.29 8.54
C ILE A 54 -2.57 -6.19 9.76
N ASP A 55 -1.51 -6.80 10.30
CA ASP A 55 -1.61 -7.68 11.48
C ASP A 55 -2.13 -6.92 12.71
N LEU A 56 -1.77 -5.64 12.88
CA LEU A 56 -2.31 -4.79 13.94
C LEU A 56 -3.81 -4.54 13.75
N ALA A 57 -4.23 -4.15 12.56
CA ALA A 57 -5.63 -3.91 12.25
C ALA A 57 -6.49 -5.17 12.44
N ILE A 58 -5.99 -6.32 11.99
CA ILE A 58 -6.68 -7.61 12.14
C ILE A 58 -6.84 -7.97 13.63
N ASP A 59 -5.80 -7.79 14.43
CA ASP A 59 -5.87 -8.07 15.87
C ASP A 59 -6.91 -7.17 16.56
N GLU A 60 -6.87 -5.85 16.32
CA GLU A 60 -7.84 -4.91 16.88
C GLU A 60 -9.29 -5.26 16.49
N ILE A 61 -9.53 -5.60 15.22
CA ILE A 61 -10.87 -6.00 14.75
C ILE A 61 -11.30 -7.33 15.39
N ASN A 62 -10.40 -8.30 15.48
CA ASN A 62 -10.68 -9.61 16.04
C ASN A 62 -10.91 -9.56 17.57
N GLU A 63 -10.19 -8.70 18.28
CA GLU A 63 -10.39 -8.44 19.73
C GLU A 63 -11.73 -7.75 19.98
N ALA A 64 -12.17 -6.87 19.06
CA ALA A 64 -13.48 -6.23 19.12
C ALA A 64 -14.65 -7.17 18.73
N GLY A 65 -14.42 -8.45 18.47
CA GLY A 65 -15.44 -9.45 18.12
C GLY A 65 -15.51 -9.83 16.66
N GLY A 66 -14.57 -9.35 15.83
CA GLY A 66 -14.51 -9.63 14.39
C GLY A 66 -15.53 -8.86 13.55
N ILE A 67 -15.74 -9.27 12.33
CA ILE A 67 -16.77 -8.72 11.43
C ILE A 67 -18.00 -9.62 11.50
N ASN A 68 -19.10 -9.12 12.04
CA ASN A 68 -20.34 -9.87 12.23
C ASN A 68 -20.12 -11.21 12.97
N GLY A 69 -19.23 -11.21 13.99
CA GLY A 69 -18.88 -12.37 14.79
C GLY A 69 -17.86 -13.32 14.15
N LYS A 70 -17.39 -13.04 12.91
CA LYS A 70 -16.37 -13.84 12.23
C LYS A 70 -15.00 -13.18 12.37
N LYS A 71 -13.98 -13.98 12.72
CA LYS A 71 -12.60 -13.48 12.79
C LYS A 71 -11.96 -13.36 11.41
N ILE A 72 -11.14 -12.33 11.22
CA ILE A 72 -10.31 -12.17 10.03
C ILE A 72 -9.05 -13.03 10.18
N VAL A 73 -8.67 -13.72 9.11
CA VAL A 73 -7.42 -14.47 8.99
C VAL A 73 -6.67 -14.03 7.74
N LEU A 74 -5.42 -13.58 7.90
CA LEU A 74 -4.54 -13.23 6.79
C LEU A 74 -3.79 -14.47 6.30
N ILE A 75 -3.86 -14.75 5.00
CA ILE A 75 -3.02 -15.73 4.31
C ILE A 75 -2.02 -14.94 3.48
N GLY A 76 -0.79 -14.79 4.00
CA GLY A 76 0.26 -13.98 3.41
C GLY A 76 1.19 -14.78 2.49
N GLU A 77 1.59 -14.17 1.37
CA GLU A 77 2.57 -14.69 0.41
C GLU A 77 3.68 -13.65 0.18
N ASP A 78 4.91 -14.15 0.01
CA ASP A 78 6.08 -13.33 -0.34
C ASP A 78 6.24 -13.26 -1.87
N ASP A 79 6.21 -12.06 -2.44
CA ASP A 79 6.45 -11.85 -3.87
C ASP A 79 7.88 -11.35 -4.17
N GLU A 80 8.71 -11.17 -3.16
CA GLU A 80 10.09 -10.66 -3.28
C GLU A 80 10.20 -9.35 -4.08
N GLY A 81 9.10 -8.61 -4.27
CA GLY A 81 9.04 -7.45 -5.14
C GLY A 81 9.14 -7.78 -6.63
N LYS A 82 8.75 -9.01 -7.04
CA LYS A 82 8.85 -9.49 -8.42
C LYS A 82 7.48 -9.79 -9.02
N PRO A 83 7.15 -9.22 -10.19
CA PRO A 83 5.84 -9.37 -10.82
C PRO A 83 5.42 -10.83 -11.09
N ASP A 84 6.33 -11.69 -11.52
CA ASP A 84 6.06 -13.11 -11.77
C ASP A 84 5.73 -13.87 -10.49
N LYS A 85 6.36 -13.53 -9.37
CA LYS A 85 6.05 -14.10 -8.05
C LYS A 85 4.72 -13.59 -7.53
N SER A 86 4.38 -12.32 -7.74
CA SER A 86 3.06 -11.77 -7.40
C SER A 86 1.93 -12.53 -8.11
N VAL A 87 2.11 -12.83 -9.41
CA VAL A 87 1.16 -13.65 -10.20
C VAL A 87 1.01 -15.05 -9.60
N ASN A 88 2.11 -15.70 -9.21
CA ASN A 88 2.07 -17.05 -8.62
C ASN A 88 1.39 -17.02 -7.24
N ALA A 89 1.70 -16.04 -6.41
CA ALA A 89 1.07 -15.80 -5.11
C ALA A 89 -0.44 -15.58 -5.26
N PHE A 90 -0.86 -14.71 -6.17
CA PHE A 90 -2.27 -14.43 -6.44
C PHE A 90 -3.03 -15.68 -6.89
N LYS A 91 -2.46 -16.46 -7.83
CA LYS A 91 -3.06 -17.73 -8.27
C LYS A 91 -3.22 -18.72 -7.12
N LYS A 92 -2.19 -18.87 -6.26
CA LYS A 92 -2.27 -19.74 -5.08
C LYS A 92 -3.41 -19.30 -4.15
N LEU A 93 -3.44 -18.04 -3.75
CA LEU A 93 -4.46 -17.48 -2.86
C LEU A 93 -5.88 -17.67 -3.40
N THR A 94 -6.10 -17.42 -4.69
CA THR A 94 -7.44 -17.46 -5.28
C THR A 94 -7.90 -18.86 -5.69
N THR A 95 -6.99 -19.73 -6.13
CA THR A 95 -7.36 -21.08 -6.61
C THR A 95 -7.26 -22.17 -5.53
N LYS A 96 -6.23 -22.13 -4.68
CA LYS A 96 -6.01 -23.10 -3.60
C LYS A 96 -6.70 -22.64 -2.32
N ASP A 97 -6.40 -21.43 -1.87
CA ASP A 97 -6.89 -20.93 -0.59
C ASP A 97 -8.29 -20.28 -0.69
N LYS A 98 -8.81 -20.12 -1.92
CA LYS A 98 -10.17 -19.65 -2.25
C LYS A 98 -10.51 -18.25 -1.69
N VAL A 99 -9.50 -17.39 -1.45
CA VAL A 99 -9.75 -16.02 -1.00
C VAL A 99 -10.48 -15.21 -2.07
N LYS A 100 -11.27 -14.24 -1.62
CA LYS A 100 -12.08 -13.34 -2.45
C LYS A 100 -11.63 -11.88 -2.31
N PHE A 101 -10.82 -11.59 -1.31
CA PHE A 101 -10.28 -10.29 -0.99
C PHE A 101 -8.77 -10.42 -0.88
N VAL A 102 -8.01 -9.60 -1.60
CA VAL A 102 -6.55 -9.59 -1.60
C VAL A 102 -6.05 -8.18 -1.31
N ILE A 103 -5.19 -8.04 -0.31
CA ILE A 103 -4.45 -6.80 -0.02
C ILE A 103 -3.04 -6.97 -0.57
N GLY A 104 -2.66 -6.12 -1.54
CA GLY A 104 -1.37 -6.21 -2.25
C GLY A 104 -1.53 -6.25 -3.77
N SER A 105 -0.44 -6.31 -4.58
CA SER A 105 0.94 -6.16 -4.11
C SER A 105 1.28 -4.70 -3.79
N LEU A 106 2.52 -4.41 -3.36
CA LEU A 106 2.90 -3.08 -2.88
C LEU A 106 3.55 -2.20 -3.94
N THR A 107 4.42 -2.75 -4.78
CA THR A 107 5.06 -1.98 -5.86
C THR A 107 4.19 -1.95 -7.11
N SER A 108 4.28 -0.88 -7.91
CA SER A 108 3.42 -0.68 -9.08
C SER A 108 3.49 -1.84 -10.08
N GLY A 109 4.68 -2.27 -10.48
CA GLY A 109 4.84 -3.41 -11.41
C GLY A 109 4.28 -4.73 -10.86
N CYS A 110 4.44 -4.99 -9.56
CA CYS A 110 3.89 -6.18 -8.90
C CYS A 110 2.36 -6.14 -8.82
N ALA A 111 1.79 -5.00 -8.42
CA ALA A 111 0.34 -4.83 -8.33
C ALA A 111 -0.32 -4.94 -9.69
N GLN A 112 0.27 -4.31 -10.72
CA GLN A 112 -0.22 -4.35 -12.09
C GLN A 112 -0.25 -5.78 -12.66
N ALA A 113 0.76 -6.59 -12.36
CA ALA A 113 0.85 -7.96 -12.86
C ALA A 113 -0.34 -8.86 -12.44
N VAL A 114 -1.06 -8.49 -11.37
CA VAL A 114 -2.19 -9.28 -10.86
C VAL A 114 -3.56 -8.66 -11.14
N THR A 115 -3.65 -7.40 -11.56
CA THR A 115 -4.93 -6.68 -11.74
C THR A 115 -5.88 -7.37 -12.72
N THR A 116 -5.37 -7.81 -13.89
CA THR A 116 -6.18 -8.51 -14.89
C THR A 116 -6.74 -9.83 -14.36
N LEU A 117 -5.96 -10.54 -13.55
CA LEU A 117 -6.41 -11.78 -12.90
C LEU A 117 -7.46 -11.50 -11.84
N ALA A 118 -7.29 -10.45 -11.05
CA ALA A 118 -8.23 -10.03 -10.02
C ALA A 118 -9.57 -9.62 -10.66
N GLN A 119 -9.54 -8.80 -11.71
CA GLN A 119 -10.72 -8.39 -12.46
C GLN A 119 -11.46 -9.59 -13.06
N ALA A 120 -10.76 -10.46 -13.79
CA ALA A 120 -11.36 -11.64 -14.42
C ALA A 120 -11.93 -12.64 -13.39
N GLY A 121 -11.26 -12.79 -12.25
CA GLY A 121 -11.69 -13.66 -11.15
C GLY A 121 -12.75 -13.06 -10.24
N ARG A 122 -13.12 -11.79 -10.44
CA ARG A 122 -13.97 -11.00 -9.53
C ARG A 122 -13.47 -11.11 -8.09
N VAL A 123 -12.18 -10.88 -7.91
CA VAL A 123 -11.50 -10.81 -6.61
C VAL A 123 -11.23 -9.34 -6.34
N ILE A 124 -11.68 -8.83 -5.20
CA ILE A 124 -11.33 -7.48 -4.80
C ILE A 124 -9.84 -7.43 -4.48
N GLN A 125 -9.11 -6.58 -5.21
CA GLN A 125 -7.72 -6.25 -4.93
C GLN A 125 -7.66 -4.83 -4.33
N ILE A 126 -7.06 -4.69 -3.16
CA ILE A 126 -6.72 -3.38 -2.59
C ILE A 126 -5.20 -3.29 -2.59
N ALA A 127 -4.63 -2.42 -3.43
CA ALA A 127 -3.21 -2.14 -3.47
C ALA A 127 -2.87 -1.08 -2.41
N PRO A 128 -2.15 -1.40 -1.31
CA PRO A 128 -1.90 -0.43 -0.26
C PRO A 128 -1.07 0.76 -0.73
N ALA A 129 0.00 0.52 -1.50
CA ALA A 129 1.03 1.51 -1.80
C ALA A 129 1.43 1.62 -3.27
N ALA A 130 0.81 0.86 -4.17
CA ALA A 130 1.13 0.92 -5.60
C ALA A 130 0.44 2.12 -6.26
N THR A 131 1.22 3.10 -6.68
CA THR A 131 0.78 4.45 -7.05
C THR A 131 0.56 4.69 -8.56
N SER A 132 1.02 3.78 -9.44
CA SER A 132 0.82 3.92 -10.89
C SER A 132 -0.67 3.95 -11.26
N PRO A 133 -1.15 4.93 -12.06
CA PRO A 133 -2.56 5.06 -12.44
C PRO A 133 -3.13 3.82 -13.13
N SER A 134 -2.32 3.14 -13.94
CA SER A 134 -2.72 1.97 -14.75
C SER A 134 -3.27 0.79 -13.94
N ILE A 135 -3.01 0.75 -12.64
CA ILE A 135 -3.45 -0.35 -11.76
C ILE A 135 -4.98 -0.40 -11.69
N THR A 136 -5.64 0.71 -11.41
CA THR A 136 -7.11 0.76 -11.29
C THR A 136 -7.82 0.84 -12.64
N ASP A 137 -7.11 1.16 -13.72
CA ASP A 137 -7.66 1.12 -15.08
C ASP A 137 -8.01 -0.32 -15.54
N ALA A 138 -7.51 -1.34 -14.85
CA ALA A 138 -7.78 -2.74 -15.17
C ALA A 138 -9.24 -3.17 -14.93
N GLY A 139 -9.99 -2.47 -14.07
CA GLY A 139 -11.40 -2.73 -13.84
C GLY A 139 -11.92 -2.36 -12.46
N ASP A 140 -13.20 -2.68 -12.25
CA ASP A 140 -14.00 -2.25 -11.10
C ASP A 140 -13.80 -3.09 -9.81
N TYR A 141 -13.00 -4.15 -9.85
CA TYR A 141 -12.60 -4.93 -8.67
C TYR A 141 -11.27 -4.50 -8.08
N ILE A 142 -10.66 -3.44 -8.64
CA ILE A 142 -9.32 -2.97 -8.25
C ILE A 142 -9.43 -1.64 -7.53
N PHE A 143 -8.86 -1.58 -6.33
CA PHE A 143 -8.85 -0.43 -5.43
C PHE A 143 -7.42 -0.17 -4.94
N ARG A 144 -7.20 0.98 -4.32
CA ARG A 144 -5.94 1.30 -3.64
C ARG A 144 -6.18 2.15 -2.38
N ALA A 145 -5.24 2.18 -1.46
CA ALA A 145 -5.27 3.06 -0.30
C ALA A 145 -4.37 4.30 -0.46
N CYS A 146 -3.41 4.26 -1.39
CA CYS A 146 -2.46 5.33 -1.67
C CYS A 146 -3.01 6.34 -2.70
N PHE A 147 -2.44 7.54 -2.74
CA PHE A 147 -2.60 8.47 -3.87
C PHE A 147 -1.89 7.94 -5.14
N ILE A 148 -1.93 8.70 -6.24
CA ILE A 148 -1.36 8.29 -7.53
C ILE A 148 -0.16 9.15 -7.95
N ASP A 149 0.71 8.62 -8.82
CA ASP A 149 1.92 9.29 -9.31
C ASP A 149 1.68 10.67 -9.92
N PRO A 150 0.60 10.94 -10.68
CA PRO A 150 0.30 12.28 -11.19
C PRO A 150 0.15 13.32 -10.09
N PHE A 151 -0.51 12.97 -8.99
CA PHE A 151 -0.64 13.86 -7.84
C PHE A 151 0.71 13.99 -7.12
N GLN A 152 1.38 12.88 -6.83
CA GLN A 152 2.65 12.85 -6.11
C GLN A 152 3.77 13.59 -6.86
N GLY A 153 3.90 13.39 -8.17
CA GLY A 153 4.86 14.12 -9.01
C GLY A 153 4.57 15.63 -9.01
N THR A 154 3.28 16.00 -9.08
CA THR A 154 2.86 17.42 -8.96
C THR A 154 3.24 18.02 -7.61
N VAL A 155 3.04 17.27 -6.52
CA VAL A 155 3.45 17.69 -5.16
C VAL A 155 4.96 17.94 -5.11
N GLY A 156 5.77 17.03 -5.65
CA GLY A 156 7.24 17.19 -5.71
C GLY A 156 7.68 18.42 -6.52
N GLY A 157 7.08 18.63 -7.69
CA GLY A 157 7.38 19.78 -8.57
C GLY A 157 7.01 21.13 -7.93
N LYS A 158 5.82 21.23 -7.35
CA LYS A 158 5.41 22.43 -6.59
C LYS A 158 6.28 22.67 -5.38
N PHE A 159 6.58 21.64 -4.59
CA PHE A 159 7.48 21.79 -3.45
C PHE A 159 8.85 22.31 -3.86
N ALA A 160 9.43 21.80 -4.94
CA ALA A 160 10.71 22.26 -5.45
C ALA A 160 10.67 23.73 -5.90
N THR A 161 9.61 24.18 -6.59
CA THR A 161 9.51 25.58 -7.07
C THR A 161 9.09 26.55 -5.98
N GLU A 162 8.08 26.21 -5.17
CA GLU A 162 7.43 27.13 -4.24
C GLU A 162 8.12 27.17 -2.87
N THR A 163 8.56 26.00 -2.37
CA THR A 163 9.16 25.88 -1.04
C THR A 163 10.67 25.98 -1.08
N LEU A 164 11.34 25.24 -1.99
CA LEU A 164 12.78 25.30 -2.13
C LEU A 164 13.25 26.47 -3.00
N GLY A 165 12.36 27.13 -3.75
CA GLY A 165 12.69 28.25 -4.63
C GLY A 165 13.55 27.86 -5.84
N ALA A 166 13.62 26.56 -6.15
CA ALA A 166 14.43 26.03 -7.23
C ALA A 166 13.93 26.52 -8.60
N LYS A 167 14.88 26.91 -9.47
CA LYS A 167 14.63 27.34 -10.85
C LYS A 167 15.16 26.35 -11.85
N ARG A 168 16.11 25.51 -11.46
CA ARG A 168 16.81 24.54 -12.30
C ARG A 168 16.74 23.17 -11.63
N ALA A 169 16.08 22.20 -12.26
CA ALA A 169 16.01 20.84 -11.74
C ALA A 169 16.82 19.87 -12.63
N ALA A 170 17.43 18.89 -12.00
CA ALA A 170 17.86 17.68 -12.68
C ALA A 170 16.97 16.52 -12.23
N VAL A 171 16.78 15.54 -13.11
CA VAL A 171 16.05 14.30 -12.79
C VAL A 171 16.93 13.11 -13.13
N LEU A 172 16.96 12.11 -12.22
CA LEU A 172 17.63 10.84 -12.42
C LEU A 172 16.67 9.72 -12.07
N TYR A 173 16.22 8.92 -13.05
CA TYR A 173 15.13 7.98 -12.91
C TYR A 173 15.39 6.62 -13.56
N ASP A 174 14.72 5.58 -13.06
CA ASP A 174 14.73 4.24 -13.64
C ASP A 174 13.71 4.16 -14.79
N ILE A 175 14.23 4.03 -16.03
CA ILE A 175 13.41 3.99 -17.24
C ILE A 175 12.59 2.69 -17.39
N GLN A 176 12.90 1.66 -16.61
CA GLN A 176 12.22 0.36 -16.65
C GLN A 176 11.19 0.20 -15.51
N ASN A 177 11.11 1.15 -14.59
CA ASN A 177 10.21 1.12 -13.46
C ASN A 177 9.04 2.08 -13.67
N ASP A 178 7.82 1.56 -13.86
CA ASP A 178 6.61 2.35 -14.12
C ASP A 178 6.36 3.44 -13.06
N TYR A 179 6.67 3.15 -11.79
CA TYR A 179 6.60 4.12 -10.71
C TYR A 179 7.56 5.29 -10.93
N SER A 180 8.82 4.98 -11.25
CA SER A 180 9.87 5.98 -11.47
C SER A 180 9.57 6.88 -12.68
N VAL A 181 9.11 6.28 -13.76
CA VAL A 181 8.70 6.98 -15.00
C VAL A 181 7.50 7.88 -14.74
N GLY A 182 6.46 7.34 -14.09
CA GLY A 182 5.24 8.12 -13.81
C GLY A 182 5.50 9.33 -12.92
N LEU A 183 6.34 9.20 -11.91
CA LEU A 183 6.74 10.31 -11.05
C LEU A 183 7.59 11.34 -11.79
N GLU A 184 8.56 10.88 -12.57
CA GLU A 184 9.44 11.73 -13.35
C GLU A 184 8.65 12.64 -14.30
N GLU A 185 7.74 12.07 -15.09
CA GLU A 185 6.93 12.80 -16.05
C GLU A 185 6.07 13.90 -15.38
N ASN A 186 5.44 13.56 -14.26
CA ASN A 186 4.55 14.50 -13.58
C ASN A 186 5.32 15.56 -12.78
N PHE A 187 6.50 15.22 -12.24
CA PHE A 187 7.40 16.21 -11.63
C PHE A 187 7.87 17.22 -12.66
N VAL A 188 8.39 16.77 -13.81
CA VAL A 188 8.86 17.66 -14.90
C VAL A 188 7.75 18.62 -15.32
N LYS A 189 6.56 18.09 -15.61
CA LYS A 189 5.40 18.89 -16.00
C LYS A 189 5.04 19.94 -14.93
N ALA A 190 5.01 19.57 -13.67
CA ALA A 190 4.66 20.50 -12.58
C ALA A 190 5.75 21.53 -12.33
N PHE A 191 7.02 21.11 -12.37
CA PHE A 191 8.17 21.99 -12.16
C PHE A 191 8.25 23.07 -13.26
N GLU A 192 8.08 22.69 -14.51
CA GLU A 192 8.06 23.61 -15.66
C GLU A 192 6.84 24.53 -15.65
N ALA A 193 5.66 24.02 -15.28
CA ALA A 193 4.47 24.83 -15.08
C ALA A 193 4.65 25.87 -13.95
N GLY A 194 5.46 25.56 -12.93
CA GLY A 194 5.88 26.49 -11.87
C GLY A 194 6.96 27.50 -12.28
N GLY A 195 7.34 27.53 -13.55
CA GLY A 195 8.35 28.46 -14.11
C GLY A 195 9.79 28.00 -13.92
N GLY A 196 10.02 26.74 -13.53
CA GLY A 196 11.33 26.11 -13.50
C GLY A 196 11.78 25.60 -14.86
N THR A 197 13.03 25.16 -14.96
CA THR A 197 13.59 24.51 -16.16
C THR A 197 14.29 23.22 -15.76
N VAL A 198 13.97 22.11 -16.42
CA VAL A 198 14.69 20.84 -16.25
C VAL A 198 15.96 20.90 -17.10
N VAL A 199 17.12 20.99 -16.43
CA VAL A 199 18.43 21.23 -17.07
C VAL A 199 19.19 19.94 -17.34
N ALA A 200 18.81 18.82 -16.71
CA ALA A 200 19.32 17.48 -17.02
C ALA A 200 18.21 16.46 -16.73
N ARG A 201 18.03 15.52 -17.66
CA ARG A 201 17.08 14.42 -17.56
C ARG A 201 17.83 13.14 -17.93
N GLU A 202 18.29 12.43 -16.92
CA GLU A 202 19.14 11.26 -17.05
C GLU A 202 18.41 10.01 -16.58
N SER A 203 18.66 8.89 -17.22
CA SER A 203 18.05 7.61 -16.88
C SER A 203 19.09 6.52 -16.66
N TYR A 204 18.64 5.45 -15.99
CA TYR A 204 19.37 4.20 -15.79
C TYR A 204 18.38 3.02 -15.90
N SER A 205 18.88 1.81 -15.87
CA SER A 205 18.08 0.58 -15.90
C SER A 205 17.96 -0.05 -14.51
N THR A 206 16.83 -0.69 -14.24
CA THR A 206 16.62 -1.44 -12.99
C THR A 206 17.81 -2.37 -12.70
N GLY A 207 18.35 -2.26 -11.50
CA GLY A 207 19.48 -3.07 -11.06
C GLY A 207 20.87 -2.44 -11.29
N ASP A 208 20.97 -1.31 -12.00
CA ASP A 208 22.22 -0.56 -12.11
C ASP A 208 22.73 -0.15 -10.72
N LYS A 209 24.06 -0.14 -10.57
CA LYS A 209 24.74 0.20 -9.31
C LYS A 209 25.74 1.33 -9.44
N ASP A 210 26.07 1.74 -10.65
CA ASP A 210 26.97 2.85 -10.97
C ASP A 210 26.23 3.95 -11.76
N PHE A 211 26.16 5.12 -11.17
CA PHE A 211 25.44 6.28 -11.71
C PHE A 211 26.41 7.44 -12.04
N ASN A 212 27.72 7.21 -12.01
CA ASN A 212 28.73 8.24 -12.14
C ASN A 212 28.64 9.02 -13.45
N ALA A 213 28.30 8.37 -14.56
CA ALA A 213 28.16 9.02 -15.86
C ALA A 213 26.98 10.03 -15.86
N GLN A 214 25.83 9.60 -15.37
CA GLN A 214 24.63 10.45 -15.25
C GLN A 214 24.86 11.60 -14.26
N LEU A 215 25.44 11.30 -13.09
CA LEU A 215 25.75 12.30 -12.06
C LEU A 215 26.78 13.34 -12.53
N THR A 216 27.72 12.96 -13.39
CA THR A 216 28.66 13.92 -14.00
C THR A 216 27.92 14.91 -14.90
N LYS A 217 26.95 14.47 -15.68
CA LYS A 217 26.12 15.37 -16.52
C LYS A 217 25.26 16.28 -15.63
N ILE A 218 24.63 15.71 -14.60
CA ILE A 218 23.84 16.48 -13.62
C ILE A 218 24.70 17.55 -12.96
N LYS A 219 25.88 17.21 -12.50
CA LYS A 219 26.84 18.16 -11.90
C LYS A 219 27.16 19.33 -12.86
N ASN A 220 27.47 19.00 -14.12
CA ASN A 220 27.81 20.02 -15.13
C ASN A 220 26.62 20.91 -15.48
N ALA A 221 25.40 20.39 -15.36
CA ALA A 221 24.17 21.17 -15.56
C ALA A 221 23.89 22.13 -14.40
N ALA A 222 24.58 22.02 -13.26
CA ALA A 222 24.43 22.87 -12.08
C ALA A 222 22.96 23.13 -11.68
N PRO A 223 22.19 22.08 -11.28
CA PRO A 223 20.82 22.24 -10.85
C PRO A 223 20.72 22.81 -9.43
N ASP A 224 19.58 23.44 -9.09
CA ASP A 224 19.24 23.88 -7.74
C ASP A 224 18.65 22.71 -6.90
N VAL A 225 18.09 21.69 -7.57
CA VAL A 225 17.49 20.51 -6.96
C VAL A 225 17.67 19.28 -7.85
N VAL A 226 17.82 18.10 -7.27
CA VAL A 226 17.82 16.82 -8.00
C VAL A 226 16.62 15.99 -7.58
N TYR A 227 15.77 15.59 -8.53
CA TYR A 227 14.64 14.70 -8.31
C TYR A 227 15.04 13.26 -8.59
N ILE A 228 14.82 12.38 -7.61
CA ILE A 228 15.23 10.97 -7.67
C ILE A 228 14.02 10.09 -7.32
N PRO A 229 13.11 9.83 -8.28
CA PRO A 229 11.91 9.04 -8.05
C PRO A 229 12.20 7.53 -8.12
N ASP A 230 12.72 6.95 -7.04
CA ASP A 230 12.96 5.51 -6.96
C ASP A 230 12.81 5.00 -5.53
N TYR A 231 13.03 3.70 -5.34
CA TYR A 231 12.92 3.01 -4.05
C TYR A 231 14.17 3.22 -3.20
N TYR A 232 13.98 3.19 -1.88
CA TYR A 232 14.98 3.58 -0.87
C TYR A 232 16.37 2.99 -1.09
N GLY A 233 16.49 1.71 -1.51
CA GLY A 233 17.79 1.06 -1.71
C GLY A 233 18.62 1.70 -2.83
N THR A 234 17.99 1.95 -3.98
CA THR A 234 18.62 2.64 -5.13
C THR A 234 18.90 4.10 -4.79
N VAL A 235 17.95 4.79 -4.14
CA VAL A 235 18.10 6.19 -3.74
C VAL A 235 19.29 6.39 -2.79
N ALA A 236 19.47 5.52 -1.80
CA ALA A 236 20.62 5.56 -0.90
C ALA A 236 21.95 5.45 -1.66
N LEU A 237 22.01 4.57 -2.66
CA LEU A 237 23.19 4.39 -3.50
C LEU A 237 23.46 5.59 -4.41
N ILE A 238 22.42 6.14 -5.05
CA ILE A 238 22.51 7.34 -5.88
C ILE A 238 22.96 8.53 -5.02
N ALA A 239 22.33 8.75 -3.88
CA ALA A 239 22.66 9.87 -2.98
C ALA A 239 24.12 9.81 -2.54
N ARG A 240 24.64 8.62 -2.19
CA ARG A 240 26.05 8.44 -1.84
C ARG A 240 26.98 8.84 -2.98
N GLN A 241 26.75 8.37 -4.20
CA GLN A 241 27.55 8.72 -5.36
C GLN A 241 27.45 10.21 -5.72
N LEU A 242 26.25 10.78 -5.59
CA LEU A 242 25.97 12.20 -5.79
C LEU A 242 26.83 13.07 -4.83
N ARG A 243 26.86 12.74 -3.53
CA ARG A 243 27.69 13.44 -2.56
C ARG A 243 29.19 13.22 -2.79
N MET A 244 29.61 12.03 -3.19
CA MET A 244 31.01 11.75 -3.55
C MET A 244 31.49 12.60 -4.74
N GLN A 245 30.62 12.95 -5.68
CA GLN A 245 30.93 13.88 -6.76
C GLN A 245 30.89 15.36 -6.34
N GLY A 246 30.57 15.66 -5.07
CA GLY A 246 30.49 17.01 -4.53
C GLY A 246 29.22 17.77 -4.90
N ILE A 247 28.18 17.08 -5.32
CA ILE A 247 26.84 17.68 -5.53
C ILE A 247 26.18 17.79 -4.15
N THR A 248 25.93 19.00 -3.68
CA THR A 248 25.36 19.29 -2.34
C THR A 248 23.94 19.83 -2.38
N THR A 249 23.38 20.01 -3.58
CA THR A 249 22.01 20.48 -3.77
C THR A 249 21.00 19.60 -3.04
N PRO A 250 19.83 20.16 -2.65
CA PRO A 250 18.71 19.38 -2.15
C PRO A 250 18.34 18.24 -3.11
N ILE A 251 17.93 17.14 -2.53
CA ILE A 251 17.34 16.01 -3.29
C ILE A 251 15.87 15.86 -2.92
N VAL A 252 15.02 15.56 -3.90
CA VAL A 252 13.58 15.40 -3.71
C VAL A 252 13.15 14.07 -4.32
N GLY A 253 12.19 13.40 -3.69
CA GLY A 253 11.65 12.14 -4.18
C GLY A 253 10.21 11.88 -3.77
N GLY A 254 9.78 10.64 -3.94
CA GLY A 254 8.45 10.17 -3.62
C GLY A 254 8.41 9.24 -2.41
N ASP A 255 7.24 8.65 -2.17
CA ASP A 255 6.95 7.75 -1.05
C ASP A 255 7.84 6.48 -1.02
N GLY A 256 8.42 6.10 -2.15
CA GLY A 256 9.45 5.06 -2.23
C GLY A 256 10.72 5.35 -1.41
N TRP A 257 10.88 6.57 -0.88
CA TRP A 257 11.96 6.89 0.05
C TRP A 257 11.68 6.48 1.50
N ASP A 258 10.46 6.07 1.81
CA ASP A 258 10.11 5.65 3.16
C ASP A 258 10.78 4.30 3.50
N GLY A 259 11.81 4.37 4.32
CA GLY A 259 12.76 3.30 4.61
C GLY A 259 14.21 3.78 4.58
N LEU A 260 14.50 4.98 4.02
CA LEU A 260 15.84 5.55 3.99
C LEU A 260 16.43 5.73 5.39
N SER A 261 15.63 6.11 6.38
CA SER A 261 16.09 6.33 7.75
C SER A 261 16.80 5.12 8.38
N GLY A 262 16.46 3.91 7.94
CA GLY A 262 17.11 2.66 8.37
C GLY A 262 18.19 2.11 7.42
N ASN A 263 18.32 2.70 6.21
CA ASN A 263 19.12 2.12 5.13
C ASN A 263 20.12 3.09 4.50
N ALA A 264 20.15 4.36 4.92
CA ALA A 264 21.05 5.38 4.42
C ALA A 264 21.80 6.08 5.56
N GLY A 265 22.84 6.84 5.21
CA GLY A 265 23.60 7.70 6.09
C GLY A 265 23.32 9.19 5.86
N ASP A 266 24.33 10.03 6.12
CA ASP A 266 24.23 11.48 5.97
C ASP A 266 24.12 11.95 4.51
N GLU A 267 24.36 11.07 3.55
CA GLU A 267 24.24 11.35 2.12
C GLU A 267 22.84 11.79 1.70
N VAL A 268 21.81 11.42 2.45
CA VAL A 268 20.42 11.78 2.17
C VAL A 268 19.93 13.01 2.96
N LEU A 269 20.76 13.60 3.80
CA LEU A 269 20.43 14.88 4.47
C LEU A 269 20.20 16.00 3.43
N ASN A 270 19.36 16.97 3.77
CA ASN A 270 18.81 17.93 2.83
C ASN A 270 17.99 17.24 1.72
N GLY A 271 17.36 16.11 2.07
CA GLY A 271 16.45 15.34 1.25
C GLY A 271 15.01 15.52 1.71
N PHE A 272 14.11 15.60 0.74
CA PHE A 272 12.67 15.80 0.96
C PHE A 272 11.90 14.79 0.12
N TYR A 273 10.79 14.26 0.66
CA TYR A 273 10.00 13.34 -0.10
C TYR A 273 8.51 13.42 0.27
N SER A 274 7.66 13.17 -0.70
CA SER A 274 6.22 13.08 -0.47
C SER A 274 5.88 11.75 0.21
N ASN A 275 4.91 11.78 1.14
CA ASN A 275 4.47 10.60 1.86
C ASN A 275 2.97 10.68 2.18
N HIS A 276 2.42 9.60 2.70
CA HIS A 276 0.97 9.44 2.96
C HIS A 276 0.56 9.96 4.34
N TYR A 277 1.47 10.01 5.30
CA TYR A 277 1.25 10.56 6.64
C TYR A 277 2.59 10.95 7.29
N ALA A 278 2.52 11.65 8.41
CA ALA A 278 3.66 11.96 9.26
C ALA A 278 3.48 11.29 10.62
N VAL A 279 4.51 10.55 11.08
CA VAL A 279 4.48 9.81 12.36
C VAL A 279 4.34 10.72 13.58
N ASP A 280 4.74 11.96 13.45
CA ASP A 280 4.68 13.04 14.44
C ASP A 280 3.39 13.91 14.32
N SER A 281 2.43 13.52 13.49
CA SER A 281 1.15 14.20 13.36
C SER A 281 0.35 14.19 14.66
N GLU A 282 -0.25 15.32 14.99
CA GLU A 282 -1.13 15.47 16.17
C GLU A 282 -2.57 14.97 15.96
N VAL A 283 -2.89 14.48 14.76
CA VAL A 283 -4.23 13.93 14.44
C VAL A 283 -4.50 12.72 15.34
N PRO A 284 -5.64 12.69 16.08
CA PRO A 284 -5.91 11.63 17.07
C PRO A 284 -5.86 10.21 16.50
N ALA A 285 -6.34 10.00 15.26
CA ALA A 285 -6.28 8.69 14.59
C ALA A 285 -4.82 8.24 14.36
N VAL A 286 -3.94 9.16 13.94
CA VAL A 286 -2.51 8.90 13.77
C VAL A 286 -1.86 8.57 15.10
N GLN A 287 -2.12 9.36 16.14
CA GLN A 287 -1.54 9.14 17.49
C GLN A 287 -1.95 7.80 18.06
N LYS A 288 -3.21 7.41 17.90
CA LYS A 288 -3.71 6.09 18.34
C LYS A 288 -2.97 4.97 17.61
N PHE A 289 -2.92 5.01 16.27
CA PHE A 289 -2.22 4.02 15.44
C PHE A 289 -0.75 3.91 15.83
N VAL A 290 -0.04 5.04 15.92
CA VAL A 290 1.39 5.08 16.27
C VAL A 290 1.63 4.49 17.66
N SER A 291 0.78 4.80 18.66
CA SER A 291 0.91 4.25 20.02
C SER A 291 0.66 2.74 20.05
N SER A 292 -0.42 2.24 19.40
CA SER A 292 -0.72 0.82 19.29
C SER A 292 0.40 0.05 18.58
N PHE A 293 0.90 0.60 17.48
CA PHE A 293 1.99 -0.01 16.73
C PHE A 293 3.29 -0.08 17.55
N LYS A 294 3.66 1.00 18.22
CA LYS A 294 4.84 1.02 19.13
C LYS A 294 4.69 0.03 20.27
N ALA A 295 3.50 -0.08 20.86
CA ALA A 295 3.24 -1.04 21.94
C ALA A 295 3.43 -2.49 21.47
N LYS A 296 3.02 -2.81 20.24
CA LYS A 296 3.11 -4.18 19.70
C LYS A 296 4.50 -4.52 19.16
N TYR A 297 5.16 -3.58 18.46
CA TYR A 297 6.38 -3.87 17.69
C TYR A 297 7.65 -3.20 18.22
N ASN A 298 7.54 -2.37 19.27
CA ASN A 298 8.66 -1.60 19.84
C ASN A 298 9.43 -0.75 18.79
N SER A 299 8.73 -0.28 17.77
CA SER A 299 9.25 0.57 16.69
C SER A 299 8.19 1.56 16.21
N ALA A 300 8.59 2.67 15.64
CA ALA A 300 7.66 3.59 14.99
C ALA A 300 7.19 3.00 13.64
N PRO A 301 5.89 3.13 13.28
CA PRO A 301 5.39 2.72 11.97
C PRO A 301 5.86 3.68 10.89
N ASN A 302 6.08 3.15 9.68
CA ASN A 302 6.23 3.95 8.47
C ASN A 302 4.91 4.06 7.69
N ALA A 303 4.89 4.74 6.54
CA ALA A 303 3.67 4.92 5.76
C ALA A 303 3.12 3.61 5.19
N PHE A 304 3.96 2.63 4.88
CA PHE A 304 3.49 1.33 4.41
C PHE A 304 2.71 0.58 5.49
N ALA A 305 3.12 0.72 6.75
CA ALA A 305 2.35 0.18 7.88
C ALA A 305 0.98 0.87 8.00
N ALA A 306 0.93 2.19 7.87
CA ALA A 306 -0.32 2.95 7.93
C ALA A 306 -1.26 2.58 6.77
N LEU A 307 -0.75 2.48 5.54
CA LEU A 307 -1.53 2.09 4.36
C LEU A 307 -2.04 0.64 4.43
N GLY A 308 -1.24 -0.27 4.97
CA GLY A 308 -1.67 -1.64 5.23
C GLY A 308 -2.81 -1.71 6.26
N TYR A 309 -2.67 -0.95 7.35
CA TYR A 309 -3.69 -0.81 8.38
C TYR A 309 -4.99 -0.25 7.80
N ASP A 310 -4.92 0.85 7.05
CA ASP A 310 -6.08 1.47 6.41
C ASP A 310 -6.75 0.53 5.42
N SER A 311 -6.00 -0.24 4.63
CA SER A 311 -6.53 -1.20 3.67
C SER A 311 -7.43 -2.26 4.32
N VAL A 312 -7.07 -2.72 5.53
CA VAL A 312 -7.91 -3.66 6.29
C VAL A 312 -9.18 -2.98 6.79
N TYR A 313 -9.07 -1.75 7.31
CA TYR A 313 -10.23 -1.01 7.79
C TYR A 313 -11.19 -0.62 6.66
N MET A 314 -10.69 -0.23 5.49
CA MET A 314 -11.50 0.01 4.30
C MET A 314 -12.31 -1.25 3.92
N LEU A 315 -11.66 -2.40 3.87
CA LEU A 315 -12.33 -3.67 3.56
C LEU A 315 -13.34 -4.07 4.65
N ARG A 316 -12.98 -3.91 5.94
CA ARG A 316 -13.88 -4.15 7.08
C ARG A 316 -15.13 -3.29 6.96
N ASP A 317 -14.98 -2.00 6.73
CA ASP A 317 -16.11 -1.05 6.67
C ASP A 317 -17.03 -1.39 5.50
N ALA A 318 -16.46 -1.76 4.35
CA ALA A 318 -17.24 -2.20 3.20
C ALA A 318 -18.02 -3.49 3.49
N ILE A 319 -17.41 -4.49 4.12
CA ILE A 319 -18.10 -5.74 4.49
C ILE A 319 -19.20 -5.49 5.52
N VAL A 320 -18.93 -4.68 6.55
CA VAL A 320 -19.93 -4.34 7.58
C VAL A 320 -21.12 -3.63 6.96
N LYS A 321 -20.88 -2.61 6.12
CA LYS A 321 -21.94 -1.83 5.46
C LYS A 321 -22.71 -2.65 4.42
N ALA A 322 -22.05 -3.58 3.72
CA ALA A 322 -22.70 -4.51 2.79
C ALA A 322 -23.54 -5.58 3.52
N GLY A 323 -23.23 -5.89 4.78
CA GLY A 323 -23.90 -6.93 5.58
C GLY A 323 -23.69 -8.35 5.04
N THR A 324 -22.75 -8.56 4.12
CA THR A 324 -22.49 -9.83 3.42
C THR A 324 -21.04 -9.93 2.96
N LEU A 325 -20.61 -11.18 2.65
CA LEU A 325 -19.32 -11.46 2.01
C LEU A 325 -19.45 -11.65 0.48
N ASP A 326 -20.62 -11.34 -0.09
CA ASP A 326 -20.77 -11.32 -1.54
C ASP A 326 -19.89 -10.24 -2.15
N VAL A 327 -18.99 -10.66 -3.04
CA VAL A 327 -17.92 -9.79 -3.56
C VAL A 327 -18.47 -8.59 -4.33
N ALA A 328 -19.56 -8.78 -5.09
CA ALA A 328 -20.14 -7.68 -5.86
C ALA A 328 -20.80 -6.65 -4.95
N SER A 329 -21.46 -7.10 -3.87
CA SER A 329 -22.05 -6.21 -2.86
C SER A 329 -20.97 -5.43 -2.10
N VAL A 330 -19.89 -6.10 -1.67
CA VAL A 330 -18.76 -5.45 -0.98
C VAL A 330 -18.07 -4.44 -1.91
N ARG A 331 -17.84 -4.79 -3.19
CA ARG A 331 -17.29 -3.90 -4.20
C ARG A 331 -18.12 -2.61 -4.31
N SER A 332 -19.44 -2.74 -4.49
CA SER A 332 -20.33 -1.59 -4.64
C SER A 332 -20.34 -0.65 -3.43
N VAL A 333 -20.10 -1.20 -2.25
CA VAL A 333 -19.94 -0.37 -1.03
C VAL A 333 -18.55 0.26 -0.97
N LEU A 334 -17.51 -0.49 -1.34
CA LEU A 334 -16.14 0.00 -1.32
C LEU A 334 -15.93 1.18 -2.28
N GLU A 335 -16.60 1.18 -3.45
CA GLU A 335 -16.64 2.30 -4.39
C GLU A 335 -17.17 3.62 -3.77
N GLN A 336 -18.01 3.51 -2.75
CA GLN A 336 -18.63 4.63 -2.03
C GLN A 336 -17.88 4.96 -0.74
N THR A 337 -16.62 4.57 -0.64
CA THR A 337 -15.80 4.91 0.53
C THR A 337 -15.72 6.43 0.67
N ASP A 338 -16.07 6.90 1.87
CA ASP A 338 -15.98 8.30 2.31
C ASP A 338 -15.72 8.23 3.81
N GLY A 339 -14.46 8.35 4.23
CA GLY A 339 -14.08 8.11 5.62
C GLY A 339 -12.69 8.60 5.99
N ASP A 340 -12.51 8.74 7.31
CA ASP A 340 -11.26 9.14 7.91
C ASP A 340 -10.44 7.91 8.32
N TYR A 341 -9.23 7.83 7.81
CA TYR A 341 -8.26 6.77 8.08
C TYR A 341 -6.97 7.35 8.67
N VAL A 342 -6.01 6.52 9.00
CA VAL A 342 -4.72 6.98 9.53
C VAL A 342 -3.99 7.87 8.53
N THR A 343 -4.07 7.52 7.24
CA THR A 343 -3.44 8.29 6.17
C THR A 343 -4.30 9.44 5.64
N GLY A 344 -5.32 9.87 6.39
CA GLY A 344 -6.19 11.00 6.12
C GLY A 344 -7.57 10.62 5.60
N HIS A 345 -8.35 11.65 5.27
CA HIS A 345 -9.66 11.48 4.66
C HIS A 345 -9.53 10.89 3.26
N LEU A 346 -10.35 9.90 2.94
CA LEU A 346 -10.28 9.18 1.68
C LEU A 346 -11.66 9.06 1.05
N THR A 347 -11.76 9.55 -0.17
CA THR A 347 -12.86 9.26 -1.12
C THR A 347 -12.25 8.70 -2.39
N PHE A 348 -13.04 8.00 -3.21
CA PHE A 348 -12.58 7.52 -4.51
C PHE A 348 -13.05 8.42 -5.66
N ASP A 349 -12.19 8.58 -6.66
CA ASP A 349 -12.61 9.06 -7.98
C ASP A 349 -13.31 7.93 -8.77
N ALA A 350 -13.78 8.26 -9.99
CA ALA A 350 -14.46 7.30 -10.87
C ALA A 350 -13.60 6.09 -11.30
N ARG A 351 -12.29 6.12 -11.02
CA ARG A 351 -11.34 5.04 -11.31
C ARG A 351 -10.82 4.34 -10.07
N HIS A 352 -11.50 4.51 -8.93
CA HIS A 352 -11.09 3.96 -7.63
C HIS A 352 -9.71 4.44 -7.13
N ASN A 353 -9.29 5.64 -7.55
CA ASN A 353 -8.11 6.28 -6.99
C ASN A 353 -8.52 7.16 -5.80
N PRO A 354 -7.83 7.08 -4.67
CA PRO A 354 -8.07 7.96 -3.55
C PRO A 354 -7.80 9.42 -3.88
N VAL A 355 -8.77 10.26 -3.57
CA VAL A 355 -8.59 11.72 -3.49
C VAL A 355 -8.22 12.03 -2.06
N LYS A 356 -6.96 12.33 -1.81
CA LYS A 356 -6.42 12.54 -0.46
C LYS A 356 -5.17 13.44 -0.50
N SER A 357 -4.85 14.06 0.64
CA SER A 357 -3.64 14.89 0.79
C SER A 357 -2.36 14.06 0.77
N ALA A 358 -1.25 14.71 0.45
CA ALA A 358 0.10 14.23 0.70
C ALA A 358 0.80 15.11 1.73
N VAL A 359 1.75 14.54 2.46
CA VAL A 359 2.69 15.30 3.30
C VAL A 359 4.06 15.31 2.64
N MET A 360 4.79 16.39 2.83
CA MET A 360 6.23 16.42 2.54
C MET A 360 6.99 16.23 3.84
N LEU A 361 7.95 15.32 3.80
CA LEU A 361 8.85 15.01 4.90
C LEU A 361 10.28 15.48 4.57
N GLU A 362 11.03 15.86 5.60
CA GLU A 362 12.45 16.23 5.52
C GLU A 362 13.28 15.18 6.27
N LEU A 363 14.35 14.71 5.64
CA LEU A 363 15.33 13.82 6.26
C LEU A 363 16.32 14.64 7.10
N VAL A 364 16.29 14.38 8.39
CA VAL A 364 17.12 15.09 9.38
C VAL A 364 17.83 14.12 10.31
N ARG A 365 18.82 14.62 11.03
CA ARG A 365 19.44 13.89 12.12
C ARG A 365 18.88 14.38 13.46
N SER A 366 18.26 13.46 14.22
CA SER A 366 17.77 13.73 15.57
C SER A 366 18.31 12.65 16.50
N ASP A 367 18.86 13.04 17.66
CA ASP A 367 19.48 12.15 18.64
C ASP A 367 20.49 11.15 18.03
N GLY A 368 21.28 11.62 17.06
CA GLY A 368 22.27 10.80 16.36
C GLY A 368 21.70 9.80 15.35
N LYS A 369 20.35 9.78 15.13
CA LYS A 369 19.69 8.90 14.18
C LYS A 369 19.14 9.69 13.00
N LEU A 370 19.22 9.11 11.80
CA LEU A 370 18.51 9.62 10.64
C LEU A 370 17.01 9.38 10.84
N THR A 371 16.20 10.40 10.67
CA THR A 371 14.75 10.33 10.81
C THR A 371 14.08 11.28 9.82
N SER A 372 12.78 11.11 9.63
CA SER A 372 11.96 12.01 8.82
C SER A 372 11.08 12.86 9.75
N VAL A 373 10.96 14.14 9.43
CA VAL A 373 10.10 15.08 10.16
C VAL A 373 9.11 15.74 9.20
N TYR A 374 7.94 16.08 9.71
CA TYR A 374 6.92 16.79 8.94
C TYR A 374 7.41 18.16 8.47
N LYS A 375 7.15 18.51 7.22
CA LYS A 375 7.46 19.80 6.62
C LYS A 375 6.21 20.59 6.24
N THR A 376 5.33 20.00 5.46
CA THR A 376 4.08 20.65 5.00
C THR A 376 3.09 19.59 4.49
N THR A 377 1.82 19.98 4.39
CA THR A 377 0.77 19.18 3.74
C THR A 377 0.39 19.84 2.41
N VAL A 378 0.18 19.02 1.40
CA VAL A 378 -0.30 19.45 0.08
C VAL A 378 -1.64 18.75 -0.18
N ASN A 379 -2.67 19.56 -0.42
CA ASN A 379 -4.01 19.05 -0.75
C ASN A 379 -4.14 18.78 -2.26
N PRO A 380 -5.06 17.86 -2.65
CA PRO A 380 -5.36 17.53 -4.04
C PRO A 380 -5.77 18.73 -4.88
#